data_993f8b00500e38506ffffe9f1b4bc184
#
_entry.id   993f8b00500e38506ffffe9f1b4bc184
#
_cell.length_a   1.000
_cell.length_b   1.000
_cell.length_c   1.000
_cell.angle_alpha   90.00
_cell.angle_beta   90.00
_cell.angle_gamma   90.00
#
_symmetry.space_group_name_H-M   'P 1'
#
loop_
_entity.id
_entity.type
_entity.pdbx_description
1 polymer ?
#
loop_
_entity_poly.entity_id
_entity_poly.type
_entity_poly.pdbx_seq_one_letter_code
_entity_poly.pdbx_strand_id
1 'polypeptide(L)'
;MDVSEWQDGLPLSAAAAAGHRFAIVRACDGTYADPVFASHVADARGAGLRVGAYWYVRHPLEGTSLREQAGVVARQLRAAWGPSLDDAPAVWLDAETVAHRLSADDLVAAARALEDAGVACAGTYTTRSYWRLRRFPAFGDGADEMPGGLWLAQWPGTAGPAGADYPGDDHRAWRPFRGRTPDLWQFTDRGSVAGFTVDVDAFRGDEGELAALLAGRGPGTEPSGG
;
A
#
# COMPACT_ATOMS: atom_id res chain seq x y z
N MET A 1 -8.65 2.66 4.25
CA MET A 1 -8.06 3.99 4.05
C MET A 1 -6.57 3.90 4.16
N ASP A 2 -5.85 4.81 3.50
CA ASP A 2 -4.42 4.96 3.74
C ASP A 2 -4.09 6.37 4.24
N VAL A 3 -3.00 6.49 4.99
CA VAL A 3 -2.59 7.70 5.72
C VAL A 3 -1.07 7.83 5.79
N SER A 4 -0.62 9.07 5.95
CA SER A 4 0.79 9.44 6.12
C SER A 4 0.91 10.66 7.04
N GLU A 5 2.05 11.30 7.08
CA GLU A 5 2.24 12.57 7.78
C GLU A 5 1.26 13.68 7.36
N TRP A 6 0.67 13.58 6.16
CA TRP A 6 -0.34 14.53 5.69
C TRP A 6 -1.63 14.49 6.51
N GLN A 7 -1.86 13.42 7.25
CA GLN A 7 -2.97 13.25 8.19
C GLN A 7 -2.50 13.27 9.65
N ASP A 8 -1.39 13.95 9.95
CA ASP A 8 -0.94 14.12 11.34
C ASP A 8 -2.04 14.75 12.21
N GLY A 9 -2.31 14.11 13.34
CA GLY A 9 -3.39 14.51 14.25
C GLY A 9 -4.79 13.96 13.92
N LEU A 10 -4.96 13.18 12.84
CA LEU A 10 -6.20 12.45 12.57
C LEU A 10 -6.44 11.38 13.65
N PRO A 11 -7.53 11.45 14.44
CA PRO A 11 -7.84 10.37 15.38
C PRO A 11 -8.39 9.15 14.60
N LEU A 12 -7.63 8.05 14.54
CA LEU A 12 -8.06 6.86 13.80
C LEU A 12 -9.24 6.13 14.44
N SER A 13 -9.55 6.45 15.72
CA SER A 13 -10.82 6.07 16.34
C SER A 13 -12.04 6.69 15.62
N ALA A 14 -11.90 7.90 15.06
CA ALA A 14 -12.94 8.51 14.24
C ALA A 14 -13.10 7.80 12.90
N ALA A 15 -12.00 7.28 12.33
CA ALA A 15 -12.06 6.45 11.13
C ALA A 15 -12.80 5.13 11.39
N ALA A 16 -12.49 4.45 12.50
CA ALA A 16 -13.20 3.24 12.93
C ALA A 16 -14.70 3.51 13.15
N ALA A 17 -15.04 4.63 13.80
CA ALA A 17 -16.43 5.06 14.01
C ALA A 17 -17.16 5.40 12.68
N ALA A 18 -16.42 5.89 11.67
CA ALA A 18 -16.94 6.14 10.33
C ALA A 18 -17.10 4.85 9.48
N GLY A 19 -16.74 3.69 10.02
CA GLY A 19 -16.92 2.39 9.39
C GLY A 19 -15.71 1.83 8.66
N HIS A 20 -14.57 2.50 8.72
CA HIS A 20 -13.32 1.91 8.22
C HIS A 20 -12.96 0.67 9.03
N ARG A 21 -12.39 -0.35 8.36
CA ARG A 21 -11.97 -1.62 8.97
C ARG A 21 -10.46 -1.78 8.98
N PHE A 22 -9.76 -1.02 8.16
CA PHE A 22 -8.30 -1.07 8.08
C PHE A 22 -7.72 0.31 7.76
N ALA A 23 -6.46 0.47 8.13
CA ALA A 23 -5.62 1.60 7.75
C ALA A 23 -4.28 1.08 7.23
N ILE A 24 -3.82 1.59 6.07
CA ILE A 24 -2.49 1.32 5.53
C ILE A 24 -1.66 2.58 5.75
N VAL A 25 -0.59 2.46 6.55
CA VAL A 25 0.17 3.61 7.04
C VAL A 25 1.50 3.71 6.30
N ARG A 26 1.87 4.93 5.85
CA ARG A 26 3.16 5.15 5.19
C ARG A 26 4.32 4.95 6.16
N ALA A 27 5.20 4.00 5.85
CA ALA A 27 6.43 3.81 6.62
C ALA A 27 7.51 4.83 6.23
N CYS A 28 7.66 5.09 4.93
CA CYS A 28 8.62 6.08 4.44
C CYS A 28 8.34 6.50 2.99
N ASP A 29 8.98 7.60 2.60
CA ASP A 29 9.13 8.06 1.22
C ASP A 29 10.63 7.99 0.87
N GLY A 30 11.02 6.99 0.09
CA GLY A 30 12.43 6.72 -0.11
C GLY A 30 13.16 6.46 1.21
N THR A 31 14.15 7.27 1.53
CA THR A 31 14.86 7.23 2.83
C THR A 31 14.30 8.19 3.88
N TYR A 32 13.28 8.98 3.55
CA TYR A 32 12.58 9.83 4.50
C TYR A 32 11.61 8.98 5.34
N ALA A 33 11.95 8.75 6.60
CA ALA A 33 11.08 8.06 7.54
C ALA A 33 9.85 8.91 7.85
N ASP A 34 8.64 8.35 7.72
CA ASP A 34 7.42 9.08 8.07
C ASP A 34 7.38 9.31 9.60
N PRO A 35 7.36 10.57 10.05
CA PRO A 35 7.52 10.88 11.48
C PRO A 35 6.33 10.44 12.33
N VAL A 36 5.15 10.24 11.73
CA VAL A 36 3.93 9.85 12.44
C VAL A 36 3.58 8.37 12.27
N PHE A 37 4.42 7.59 11.59
CA PHE A 37 4.15 6.17 11.35
C PHE A 37 3.81 5.40 12.64
N ALA A 38 4.67 5.49 13.65
CA ALA A 38 4.48 4.75 14.90
C ALA A 38 3.24 5.20 15.68
N SER A 39 2.92 6.51 15.67
CA SER A 39 1.72 7.04 16.33
C SER A 39 0.44 6.63 15.60
N HIS A 40 0.41 6.70 14.26
CA HIS A 40 -0.73 6.23 13.47
C HIS A 40 -0.96 4.73 13.64
N VAL A 41 0.10 3.91 13.65
CA VAL A 41 0.00 2.47 13.92
C VAL A 41 -0.60 2.20 15.30
N ALA A 42 -0.10 2.90 16.34
CA ALA A 42 -0.60 2.72 17.70
C ALA A 42 -2.08 3.13 17.83
N ASP A 43 -2.46 4.26 17.24
CA ASP A 43 -3.84 4.76 17.27
C ASP A 43 -4.80 3.85 16.47
N ALA A 44 -4.39 3.39 15.27
CA ALA A 44 -5.17 2.44 14.46
C ALA A 44 -5.42 1.12 15.21
N ARG A 45 -4.39 0.56 15.82
CA ARG A 45 -4.50 -0.66 16.63
C ARG A 45 -5.39 -0.44 17.86
N GLY A 46 -5.23 0.69 18.54
CA GLY A 46 -6.09 1.11 19.67
C GLY A 46 -7.54 1.28 19.28
N ALA A 47 -7.82 1.70 18.06
CA ALA A 47 -9.16 1.83 17.48
C ALA A 47 -9.74 0.51 16.95
N GLY A 48 -8.99 -0.61 16.99
CA GLY A 48 -9.43 -1.91 16.50
C GLY A 48 -9.37 -2.07 14.98
N LEU A 49 -8.68 -1.17 14.28
CA LEU A 49 -8.45 -1.30 12.84
C LEU A 49 -7.38 -2.36 12.55
N ARG A 50 -7.54 -3.08 11.43
CA ARG A 50 -6.44 -3.84 10.84
C ARG A 50 -5.43 -2.87 10.27
N VAL A 51 -4.13 -3.14 10.49
CA VAL A 51 -3.06 -2.22 10.06
C VAL A 51 -2.22 -2.86 8.98
N GLY A 52 -2.07 -2.16 7.86
CA GLY A 52 -1.09 -2.40 6.82
C GLY A 52 0.00 -1.32 6.85
N ALA A 53 1.02 -1.50 6.02
CA ALA A 53 2.06 -0.51 5.82
C ALA A 53 2.39 -0.34 4.35
N TYR A 54 2.82 0.86 3.95
CA TYR A 54 3.34 1.08 2.60
C TYR A 54 4.65 1.86 2.60
N TRP A 55 5.41 1.68 1.53
CA TRP A 55 6.65 2.36 1.24
C TRP A 55 6.51 3.05 -0.12
N TYR A 56 6.55 4.39 -0.16
CA TYR A 56 6.68 5.15 -1.40
C TYR A 56 8.08 4.92 -1.97
N VAL A 57 8.16 4.12 -3.03
CA VAL A 57 9.44 3.68 -3.60
C VAL A 57 10.03 4.78 -4.47
N ARG A 58 11.19 5.31 -4.10
CA ARG A 58 11.96 6.20 -4.94
C ARG A 58 12.88 5.41 -5.87
N HIS A 59 12.94 5.82 -7.12
CA HIS A 59 13.84 5.19 -8.08
C HIS A 59 15.32 5.41 -7.66
N PRO A 60 16.24 4.43 -7.81
CA PRO A 60 17.62 4.57 -7.39
C PRO A 60 18.36 5.77 -8.01
N LEU A 61 17.96 6.22 -9.19
CA LEU A 61 18.49 7.45 -9.82
C LEU A 61 18.09 8.74 -9.08
N GLU A 62 17.21 8.67 -8.10
CA GLU A 62 16.87 9.79 -7.21
C GLU A 62 17.83 9.90 -6.01
N GLY A 63 18.92 9.13 -6.00
CA GLY A 63 20.06 9.32 -5.10
C GLY A 63 20.10 8.37 -3.90
N THR A 64 19.17 7.41 -3.78
CA THR A 64 19.17 6.42 -2.70
C THR A 64 18.89 5.02 -3.23
N SER A 65 19.63 4.02 -2.76
CA SER A 65 19.43 2.63 -3.16
C SER A 65 18.17 2.03 -2.55
N LEU A 66 17.57 1.03 -3.21
CA LEU A 66 16.43 0.29 -2.67
C LEU A 66 16.76 -0.38 -1.32
N ARG A 67 18.00 -0.83 -1.12
CA ARG A 67 18.47 -1.39 0.16
C ARG A 67 18.44 -0.36 1.30
N GLU A 68 18.88 0.87 1.06
CA GLU A 68 18.81 1.95 2.06
C GLU A 68 17.37 2.27 2.42
N GLN A 69 16.51 2.37 1.42
CA GLN A 69 15.08 2.63 1.59
C GLN A 69 14.39 1.49 2.38
N ALA A 70 14.58 0.22 1.99
CA ALA A 70 14.06 -0.94 2.71
C ALA A 70 14.57 -1.00 4.16
N GLY A 71 15.80 -0.57 4.40
CA GLY A 71 16.36 -0.42 5.74
C GLY A 71 15.60 0.60 6.60
N VAL A 72 15.07 1.68 6.00
CA VAL A 72 14.17 2.63 6.71
C VAL A 72 12.86 1.95 7.06
N VAL A 73 12.23 1.26 6.10
CA VAL A 73 10.99 0.50 6.34
C VAL A 73 11.15 -0.44 7.51
N ALA A 74 12.20 -1.27 7.52
CA ALA A 74 12.44 -2.24 8.57
C ALA A 74 12.64 -1.58 9.94
N ARG A 75 13.29 -0.40 10.02
CA ARG A 75 13.43 0.34 11.29
C ARG A 75 12.07 0.87 11.78
N GLN A 76 11.25 1.41 10.90
CA GLN A 76 9.91 1.90 11.24
C GLN A 76 9.02 0.77 11.75
N LEU A 77 9.01 -0.37 11.08
CA LEU A 77 8.25 -1.53 11.52
C LEU A 77 8.74 -2.04 12.88
N ARG A 78 10.06 -2.15 13.08
CA ARG A 78 10.62 -2.57 14.39
C ARG A 78 10.28 -1.61 15.53
N ALA A 79 10.20 -0.33 15.24
CA ALA A 79 9.77 0.68 16.22
C ALA A 79 8.30 0.47 16.65
N ALA A 80 7.43 0.04 15.74
CA ALA A 80 5.99 -0.10 15.99
C ALA A 80 5.57 -1.52 16.46
N TRP A 81 6.26 -2.59 16.03
CA TRP A 81 5.91 -3.98 16.32
C TRP A 81 6.96 -4.74 17.16
N GLY A 82 8.12 -4.15 17.38
CA GLY A 82 9.21 -4.81 18.07
C GLY A 82 10.22 -5.48 17.14
N PRO A 83 11.31 -6.04 17.69
CA PRO A 83 12.47 -6.48 16.92
C PRO A 83 12.24 -7.71 16.03
N SER A 84 11.35 -8.64 16.43
CA SER A 84 11.09 -9.88 15.68
C SER A 84 10.29 -9.68 14.40
N LEU A 85 9.44 -8.67 14.34
CA LEU A 85 8.48 -8.41 13.25
C LEU A 85 7.44 -9.53 13.03
N ASP A 86 7.29 -10.48 13.95
CA ASP A 86 6.41 -11.65 13.78
C ASP A 86 4.93 -11.24 13.53
N ASP A 87 4.50 -10.15 14.17
CA ASP A 87 3.15 -9.60 14.05
C ASP A 87 3.08 -8.37 13.13
N ALA A 88 4.18 -8.01 12.48
CA ALA A 88 4.20 -6.87 11.56
C ALA A 88 3.45 -7.20 10.26
N PRO A 89 2.78 -6.22 9.64
CA PRO A 89 2.18 -6.43 8.33
C PRO A 89 3.27 -6.58 7.26
N ALA A 90 2.90 -7.21 6.17
CA ALA A 90 3.66 -7.08 4.94
C ALA A 90 3.50 -5.66 4.37
N VAL A 91 4.48 -5.23 3.58
CA VAL A 91 4.57 -3.84 3.09
C VAL A 91 4.17 -3.76 1.62
N TRP A 92 3.30 -2.82 1.30
CA TRP A 92 2.95 -2.47 -0.07
C TRP A 92 4.03 -1.56 -0.67
N LEU A 93 4.44 -1.87 -1.90
CA LEU A 93 5.33 -1.03 -2.70
C LEU A 93 4.49 0.00 -3.44
N ASP A 94 4.61 1.26 -3.08
CA ASP A 94 3.92 2.35 -3.77
C ASP A 94 4.75 2.80 -4.97
N ALA A 95 4.23 2.50 -6.17
CA ALA A 95 4.88 2.70 -7.46
C ALA A 95 4.22 3.84 -8.23
N GLU A 96 4.47 5.09 -7.82
CA GLU A 96 3.93 6.27 -8.49
C GLU A 96 4.93 7.42 -8.63
N THR A 97 6.21 7.23 -8.27
CA THR A 97 7.24 8.26 -8.46
C THR A 97 7.32 8.76 -9.91
N VAL A 98 7.35 10.09 -10.08
CA VAL A 98 7.24 10.73 -11.39
C VAL A 98 8.58 11.16 -11.97
N ALA A 99 9.59 11.43 -11.14
CA ALA A 99 10.90 11.89 -11.58
C ALA A 99 11.63 10.83 -12.41
N HIS A 100 11.67 9.61 -11.90
CA HIS A 100 12.18 8.43 -12.59
C HIS A 100 11.21 7.27 -12.37
N ARG A 101 10.53 6.82 -13.44
CA ARG A 101 9.52 5.78 -13.34
C ARG A 101 10.13 4.41 -13.05
N LEU A 102 9.58 3.74 -12.05
CA LEU A 102 9.93 2.37 -11.71
C LEU A 102 9.52 1.39 -12.81
N SER A 103 10.36 0.41 -13.08
CA SER A 103 10.05 -0.76 -13.90
C SER A 103 9.51 -1.91 -13.05
N ALA A 104 9.00 -2.97 -13.68
CA ALA A 104 8.68 -4.22 -12.96
C ALA A 104 9.92 -4.80 -12.28
N ASP A 105 11.07 -4.77 -12.96
CA ASP A 105 12.35 -5.22 -12.39
C ASP A 105 12.76 -4.40 -11.17
N ASP A 106 12.51 -3.08 -11.17
CA ASP A 106 12.76 -2.24 -10.00
C ASP A 106 11.88 -2.63 -8.83
N LEU A 107 10.61 -2.98 -9.08
CA LEU A 107 9.68 -3.44 -8.04
C LEU A 107 10.06 -4.82 -7.50
N VAL A 108 10.48 -5.74 -8.36
CA VAL A 108 11.02 -7.04 -7.94
C VAL A 108 12.28 -6.83 -7.10
N ALA A 109 13.16 -5.91 -7.49
CA ALA A 109 14.36 -5.58 -6.72
C ALA A 109 14.00 -4.92 -5.37
N ALA A 110 12.93 -4.08 -5.32
CA ALA A 110 12.44 -3.49 -4.08
C ALA A 110 11.86 -4.56 -3.13
N ALA A 111 11.07 -5.51 -3.66
CA ALA A 111 10.56 -6.62 -2.87
C ALA A 111 11.68 -7.47 -2.26
N ARG A 112 12.70 -7.80 -3.05
CA ARG A 112 13.90 -8.50 -2.56
C ARG A 112 14.65 -7.71 -1.49
N ALA A 113 14.73 -6.38 -1.64
CA ALA A 113 15.38 -5.54 -0.63
C ALA A 113 14.59 -5.53 0.70
N LEU A 114 13.25 -5.63 0.67
CA LEU A 114 12.44 -5.85 1.87
C LEU A 114 12.72 -7.21 2.49
N GLU A 115 12.74 -8.29 1.70
CA GLU A 115 13.02 -9.65 2.16
C GLU A 115 14.41 -9.75 2.81
N ASP A 116 15.43 -9.14 2.19
CA ASP A 116 16.80 -9.04 2.75
C ASP A 116 16.82 -8.27 4.10
N ALA A 117 15.89 -7.36 4.32
CA ALA A 117 15.72 -6.60 5.56
C ALA A 117 14.84 -7.33 6.61
N GLY A 118 14.32 -8.53 6.27
CA GLY A 118 13.44 -9.35 7.09
C GLY A 118 11.98 -8.88 7.10
N VAL A 119 11.53 -8.21 6.02
CA VAL A 119 10.17 -7.66 5.88
C VAL A 119 9.48 -8.32 4.69
N ALA A 120 8.25 -8.81 4.87
CA ALA A 120 7.46 -9.37 3.79
C ALA A 120 6.91 -8.27 2.85
N CYS A 121 6.84 -8.57 1.56
CA CYS A 121 6.17 -7.74 0.57
C CYS A 121 4.71 -8.17 0.43
N ALA A 122 3.76 -7.24 0.59
CA ALA A 122 2.33 -7.49 0.39
C ALA A 122 1.95 -7.43 -1.09
N GLY A 123 2.55 -6.52 -1.83
CA GLY A 123 2.24 -6.29 -3.23
C GLY A 123 2.60 -4.89 -3.71
N THR A 124 1.98 -4.49 -4.80
CA THR A 124 2.24 -3.20 -5.47
C THR A 124 0.99 -2.33 -5.47
N TYR A 125 1.12 -1.10 -4.96
CA TYR A 125 0.17 -0.02 -5.21
C TYR A 125 0.58 0.76 -6.46
N THR A 126 -0.39 1.11 -7.29
CA THR A 126 -0.16 1.94 -8.46
C THR A 126 -1.46 2.51 -9.04
N THR A 127 -1.33 3.43 -10.01
CA THR A 127 -2.45 3.94 -10.80
C THR A 127 -2.46 3.33 -12.20
N ARG A 128 -3.65 3.23 -12.81
CA ARG A 128 -3.76 2.80 -14.23
C ARG A 128 -2.99 3.73 -15.17
N SER A 129 -2.91 5.02 -14.86
CA SER A 129 -2.22 6.02 -15.68
C SER A 129 -0.71 5.86 -15.62
N TYR A 130 -0.17 5.52 -14.46
CA TYR A 130 1.27 5.30 -14.27
C TYR A 130 1.82 4.26 -15.25
N TRP A 131 1.09 3.16 -15.47
CA TRP A 131 1.49 2.08 -16.36
C TRP A 131 1.04 2.25 -17.82
N ARG A 132 -0.01 3.01 -18.12
CA ARG A 132 -0.46 3.27 -19.51
C ARG A 132 0.50 4.10 -20.32
N LEU A 133 1.26 4.99 -19.70
CA LEU A 133 2.23 5.84 -20.37
C LEU A 133 3.50 5.10 -20.82
N ARG A 134 3.60 3.79 -20.57
CA ARG A 134 4.65 2.91 -21.05
C ARG A 134 4.33 2.39 -22.47
N ARG A 135 4.50 3.24 -23.45
CA ARG A 135 4.27 2.92 -24.87
C ARG A 135 5.52 2.48 -25.61
N PHE A 136 6.56 1.99 -24.89
CA PHE A 136 7.79 1.52 -25.52
C PHE A 136 7.89 -0.02 -25.48
N PRO A 137 8.12 -0.67 -26.67
CA PRO A 137 8.18 -2.14 -26.78
C PRO A 137 9.42 -2.78 -26.12
N ALA A 138 10.32 -2.01 -25.53
CA ALA A 138 11.53 -2.52 -24.88
C ALA A 138 11.32 -2.99 -23.43
N PHE A 139 10.13 -2.79 -22.87
CA PHE A 139 9.77 -3.28 -21.54
C PHE A 139 8.65 -4.29 -21.74
N GLY A 140 8.93 -5.55 -21.53
CA GLY A 140 7.94 -6.64 -21.63
C GLY A 140 6.60 -6.25 -20.98
N ASP A 141 5.55 -6.98 -21.26
CA ASP A 141 4.20 -6.74 -20.75
C ASP A 141 4.05 -6.92 -19.22
N GLY A 142 5.15 -6.90 -18.52
CA GLY A 142 5.56 -7.03 -17.11
C GLY A 142 4.59 -6.74 -15.97
N ALA A 143 3.29 -6.70 -16.22
CA ALA A 143 2.31 -6.65 -15.15
C ALA A 143 2.18 -7.99 -14.42
N ASP A 144 2.51 -9.10 -15.12
CA ASP A 144 2.57 -10.42 -14.52
C ASP A 144 3.77 -10.58 -13.59
N GLU A 145 4.71 -9.62 -13.63
CA GLU A 145 5.97 -9.64 -12.87
C GLU A 145 5.96 -8.70 -11.65
N MET A 146 4.89 -7.93 -11.43
CA MET A 146 4.79 -7.11 -10.21
C MET A 146 4.67 -8.02 -8.98
N PRO A 147 5.47 -7.80 -7.92
CA PRO A 147 5.44 -8.65 -6.75
C PRO A 147 4.12 -8.57 -5.98
N GLY A 148 3.69 -9.69 -5.43
CA GLY A 148 2.57 -9.81 -4.49
C GLY A 148 1.21 -9.42 -5.05
N GLY A 149 0.32 -8.89 -4.22
CA GLY A 149 -1.01 -8.43 -4.57
C GLY A 149 -1.02 -7.15 -5.41
N LEU A 150 -2.20 -6.76 -5.92
CA LEU A 150 -2.41 -5.52 -6.64
C LEU A 150 -3.34 -4.57 -5.86
N TRP A 151 -2.82 -3.44 -5.40
CA TRP A 151 -3.60 -2.33 -4.86
C TRP A 151 -3.69 -1.24 -5.93
N LEU A 152 -4.87 -1.06 -6.51
CA LEU A 152 -5.04 -0.20 -7.69
C LEU A 152 -5.81 1.07 -7.34
N ALA A 153 -5.22 2.23 -7.62
CA ALA A 153 -5.93 3.49 -7.54
C ALA A 153 -6.68 3.80 -8.85
N GLN A 154 -7.94 4.11 -8.71
CA GLN A 154 -8.79 4.63 -9.77
C GLN A 154 -9.95 5.41 -9.17
N TRP A 155 -9.95 6.71 -9.32
CA TRP A 155 -10.91 7.61 -8.69
C TRP A 155 -12.04 7.95 -9.68
N PRO A 156 -13.29 7.54 -9.39
CA PRO A 156 -14.44 7.88 -10.24
C PRO A 156 -14.91 9.34 -10.12
N GLY A 157 -14.22 10.16 -9.33
CA GLY A 157 -14.53 11.60 -9.22
C GLY A 157 -15.47 11.96 -8.07
N THR A 158 -15.75 11.05 -7.17
CA THR A 158 -16.57 11.30 -5.99
C THR A 158 -15.77 12.00 -4.88
N ALA A 159 -16.41 12.96 -4.21
CA ALA A 159 -15.89 13.62 -3.02
C ALA A 159 -16.99 13.61 -1.96
N GLY A 160 -16.66 13.28 -0.72
CA GLY A 160 -17.65 13.22 0.35
C GLY A 160 -17.13 12.58 1.63
N PRO A 161 -18.00 12.32 2.61
CA PRO A 161 -17.65 11.56 3.79
C PRO A 161 -17.05 10.21 3.42
N ALA A 162 -16.00 9.81 4.13
CA ALA A 162 -15.34 8.55 3.86
C ALA A 162 -16.32 7.37 3.88
N GLY A 163 -16.27 6.54 2.84
CA GLY A 163 -17.14 5.37 2.70
C GLY A 163 -18.54 5.64 2.15
N ALA A 164 -19.04 6.89 2.13
CA ALA A 164 -20.39 7.20 1.65
C ALA A 164 -20.56 6.99 0.14
N ASP A 165 -19.46 7.02 -0.62
CA ASP A 165 -19.44 7.02 -2.08
C ASP A 165 -18.73 5.78 -2.67
N TYR A 166 -18.65 4.68 -1.91
CA TYR A 166 -18.12 3.43 -2.50
C TYR A 166 -19.01 2.98 -3.65
N PRO A 167 -18.46 2.91 -4.89
CA PRO A 167 -19.26 2.65 -6.08
C PRO A 167 -19.77 1.20 -6.21
N GLY A 168 -19.40 0.33 -5.28
CA GLY A 168 -19.86 -1.04 -5.21
C GLY A 168 -18.91 -2.07 -5.86
N ASP A 169 -19.17 -3.34 -5.54
CA ASP A 169 -18.32 -4.47 -5.92
C ASP A 169 -18.36 -4.79 -7.43
N ASP A 170 -19.42 -4.38 -8.12
CA ASP A 170 -19.58 -4.56 -9.56
C ASP A 170 -18.92 -3.47 -10.40
N HIS A 171 -18.32 -2.45 -9.74
CA HIS A 171 -17.72 -1.35 -10.47
C HIS A 171 -16.55 -1.80 -11.32
N ARG A 172 -16.42 -1.17 -12.52
CA ARG A 172 -15.39 -1.51 -13.52
C ARG A 172 -13.94 -1.40 -13.03
N ALA A 173 -13.67 -0.69 -11.93
CA ALA A 173 -12.32 -0.59 -11.35
C ALA A 173 -11.80 -1.94 -10.86
N TRP A 174 -12.72 -2.84 -10.47
CA TRP A 174 -12.39 -4.20 -10.07
C TRP A 174 -12.07 -5.14 -11.24
N ARG A 175 -12.29 -4.70 -12.48
CA ARG A 175 -11.93 -5.53 -13.64
C ARG A 175 -10.40 -5.69 -13.75
N PRO A 176 -9.94 -6.83 -14.27
CA PRO A 176 -8.52 -7.07 -14.41
C PRO A 176 -7.77 -5.92 -15.07
N PHE A 177 -6.65 -5.57 -14.51
CA PHE A 177 -5.68 -4.64 -15.04
C PHE A 177 -4.43 -5.43 -15.40
N ARG A 178 -4.10 -5.51 -16.70
CA ARG A 178 -3.00 -6.30 -17.23
C ARG A 178 -3.03 -7.78 -16.78
N GLY A 179 -4.19 -8.39 -16.81
CA GLY A 179 -4.39 -9.79 -16.43
C GLY A 179 -4.60 -10.03 -14.93
N ARG A 180 -4.38 -9.03 -14.06
CA ARG A 180 -4.52 -9.17 -12.60
C ARG A 180 -5.75 -8.44 -12.08
N THR A 181 -6.57 -9.13 -11.31
CA THR A 181 -7.67 -8.52 -10.56
C THR A 181 -7.10 -7.75 -9.36
N PRO A 182 -7.51 -6.49 -9.14
CA PRO A 182 -7.12 -5.78 -7.92
C PRO A 182 -7.58 -6.51 -6.65
N ASP A 183 -6.69 -6.62 -5.67
CA ASP A 183 -6.97 -7.11 -4.32
C ASP A 183 -7.51 -5.97 -3.45
N LEU A 184 -6.96 -4.76 -3.64
CA LEU A 184 -7.45 -3.52 -3.02
C LEU A 184 -7.72 -2.47 -4.10
N TRP A 185 -8.72 -1.63 -3.87
CA TRP A 185 -9.05 -0.50 -4.73
C TRP A 185 -9.13 0.79 -3.93
N GLN A 186 -8.19 1.72 -4.17
CA GLN A 186 -8.30 3.10 -3.69
C GLN A 186 -9.28 3.84 -4.62
N PHE A 187 -10.49 4.10 -4.12
CA PHE A 187 -11.58 4.62 -4.95
C PHE A 187 -11.78 6.13 -4.85
N THR A 188 -11.17 6.79 -3.88
CA THR A 188 -11.16 8.26 -3.79
C THR A 188 -9.91 8.74 -3.04
N ASP A 189 -9.40 9.90 -3.46
CA ASP A 189 -8.35 10.71 -2.82
C ASP A 189 -8.96 11.90 -2.04
N ARG A 190 -10.28 11.92 -1.87
CA ARG A 190 -11.05 13.06 -1.30
C ARG A 190 -12.09 12.61 -0.28
N GLY A 191 -11.86 11.48 0.39
CA GLY A 191 -12.66 11.11 1.54
C GLY A 191 -12.48 12.09 2.69
N SER A 192 -13.41 12.12 3.63
CA SER A 192 -13.34 12.99 4.80
C SER A 192 -13.60 12.23 6.09
N VAL A 193 -12.66 12.34 7.03
CA VAL A 193 -12.79 11.78 8.39
C VAL A 193 -12.36 12.87 9.38
N ALA A 194 -13.23 13.23 10.32
CA ALA A 194 -12.96 14.21 11.35
C ALA A 194 -12.36 15.55 10.84
N GLY A 195 -12.74 15.95 9.62
CA GLY A 195 -12.24 17.19 8.99
C GLY A 195 -10.94 17.03 8.22
N PHE A 196 -10.32 15.86 8.23
CA PHE A 196 -9.16 15.53 7.40
C PHE A 196 -9.59 14.99 6.03
N THR A 197 -8.83 15.33 5.00
CA THR A 197 -8.93 14.65 3.70
C THR A 197 -8.10 13.37 3.76
N VAL A 198 -8.71 12.26 3.32
CA VAL A 198 -8.10 10.93 3.37
C VAL A 198 -8.34 10.17 2.08
N ASP A 199 -7.41 9.30 1.74
CA ASP A 199 -7.59 8.30 0.71
C ASP A 199 -8.42 7.13 1.25
N VAL A 200 -9.35 6.62 0.44
CA VAL A 200 -10.26 5.57 0.89
C VAL A 200 -10.18 4.35 -0.01
N ASP A 201 -10.02 3.20 0.65
CA ASP A 201 -9.81 1.92 0.02
C ASP A 201 -10.97 0.96 0.28
N ALA A 202 -11.23 0.14 -0.71
CA ALA A 202 -12.15 -0.98 -0.61
C ALA A 202 -11.42 -2.32 -0.75
N PHE A 203 -11.91 -3.30 -0.01
CA PHE A 203 -11.52 -4.70 -0.08
C PHE A 203 -12.80 -5.55 -0.27
N ARG A 204 -12.75 -6.56 -1.15
CA ARG A 204 -13.87 -7.46 -1.42
C ARG A 204 -13.59 -8.83 -0.83
N GLY A 205 -13.79 -8.98 0.46
CA GLY A 205 -13.57 -10.21 1.16
C GLY A 205 -13.96 -10.09 2.63
N ASP A 206 -13.78 -11.15 3.37
CA ASP A 206 -14.01 -11.15 4.81
C ASP A 206 -12.81 -10.65 5.61
N GLU A 207 -12.96 -10.54 6.93
CA GLU A 207 -11.88 -10.08 7.81
C GLU A 207 -10.66 -11.00 7.85
N GLY A 208 -10.86 -12.31 7.67
CA GLY A 208 -9.77 -13.28 7.64
C GLY A 208 -8.95 -13.15 6.37
N GLU A 209 -9.61 -12.96 5.23
CA GLU A 209 -8.99 -12.71 3.92
C GLU A 209 -8.24 -11.37 3.92
N LEU A 210 -8.81 -10.31 4.52
CA LEU A 210 -8.13 -9.04 4.69
C LEU A 210 -6.87 -9.19 5.55
N ALA A 211 -6.97 -9.90 6.67
CA ALA A 211 -5.82 -10.15 7.54
C ALA A 211 -4.72 -10.95 6.83
N ALA A 212 -5.09 -11.93 6.01
CA ALA A 212 -4.15 -12.68 5.20
C ALA A 212 -3.47 -11.79 4.14
N LEU A 213 -4.23 -10.95 3.45
CA LEU A 213 -3.70 -10.00 2.47
C LEU A 213 -2.70 -9.04 3.09
N LEU A 214 -3.05 -8.42 4.23
CA LEU A 214 -2.16 -7.49 4.93
C LEU A 214 -0.92 -8.16 5.53
N ALA A 215 -0.96 -9.48 5.73
CA ALA A 215 0.19 -10.28 6.14
C ALA A 215 1.01 -10.83 4.96
N GLY A 216 0.72 -10.41 3.72
CA GLY A 216 1.42 -10.87 2.51
C GLY A 216 1.07 -12.31 2.10
N ARG A 217 -0.06 -12.83 2.56
CA ARG A 217 -0.56 -14.18 2.25
C ARG A 217 -1.82 -14.13 1.38
N GLY A 218 -1.89 -13.17 0.46
CA GLY A 218 -3.01 -13.02 -0.48
C GLY A 218 -3.07 -14.16 -1.52
N PRO A 219 -4.19 -14.32 -2.23
CA PRO A 219 -4.32 -15.28 -3.31
C PRO A 219 -3.29 -14.95 -4.40
N GLY A 220 -2.30 -15.84 -4.58
CA GLY A 220 -1.18 -15.68 -5.53
C GLY A 220 0.20 -15.67 -4.87
N THR A 221 0.30 -15.68 -3.56
CA THR A 221 1.55 -15.89 -2.82
C THR A 221 1.70 -17.37 -2.41
N GLU A 222 1.68 -18.30 -3.37
CA GLU A 222 2.23 -19.63 -3.08
C GLU A 222 3.74 -19.45 -2.87
N PRO A 223 4.32 -19.95 -1.76
CA PRO A 223 5.75 -19.98 -1.62
C PRO A 223 6.29 -20.85 -2.73
N SER A 224 7.15 -20.31 -3.58
CA SER A 224 7.92 -21.10 -4.54
C SER A 224 8.66 -22.16 -3.73
N GLY A 225 8.14 -23.40 -3.76
CA GLY A 225 8.67 -24.55 -3.05
C GLY A 225 10.14 -24.74 -3.42
N GLY A 226 10.97 -24.88 -2.39
CA GLY A 226 12.39 -25.15 -2.46
C GLY A 226 12.75 -26.49 -3.13
#